data_c301c852a7a4ffcda4dddf5542dc8496
#
_entry.id   c301c852a7a4ffcda4dddf5542dc8496
#
_cell.length_a   1.000
_cell.length_b   1.000
_cell.length_c   1.000
_cell.angle_alpha   90.00
_cell.angle_beta   90.00
_cell.angle_gamma   90.00
#
_symmetry.space_group_name_H-M   'P 1'
#
loop_
_entity.id
_entity.type
_entity.pdbx_description
1 polymer ?
#
loop_
_entity_poly.entity_id
_entity_poly.type
_entity_poly.pdbx_seq_one_letter_code
_entity_poly.pdbx_strand_id
1 'polypeptide(L)'
;MHRPEDIEKVLRKYPIEDVWGIGRKTVYKLKLMGINTAYDYTQLSETRVRSLFNITGLRTWQELKGIPCIEFEDGFEAKQSICVSRSFSSEIYEVKELQEQIANFSASMAEKLRKQCSVVSEIVVFAYTNRFKENEPQTHGSALISFITPTADVRTIVSKAVEGVRELFKKGYG
;
A
#
# COMPACT_ATOMS: atom_id res chain seq x y z
N MET A 1 -7.64 -13.31 -31.09
CA MET A 1 -8.53 -12.13 -31.12
C MET A 1 -9.84 -12.54 -30.49
N HIS A 2 -10.22 -11.92 -29.37
CA HIS A 2 -11.51 -12.21 -28.72
C HIS A 2 -12.61 -11.47 -29.48
N ARG A 3 -13.71 -12.17 -29.77
CA ARG A 3 -14.87 -11.55 -30.42
C ARG A 3 -15.62 -10.70 -29.39
N PRO A 4 -16.14 -9.52 -29.74
CA PRO A 4 -16.88 -8.65 -28.80
C PRO A 4 -18.03 -9.38 -28.08
N GLU A 5 -18.72 -10.29 -28.79
CA GLU A 5 -19.80 -11.11 -28.22
C GLU A 5 -19.34 -12.07 -27.11
N ASP A 6 -18.13 -12.58 -27.21
CA ASP A 6 -17.57 -13.48 -26.19
C ASP A 6 -17.15 -12.70 -24.93
N ILE A 7 -16.64 -11.47 -25.13
CA ILE A 7 -16.32 -10.54 -24.02
C ILE A 7 -17.60 -10.20 -23.25
N GLU A 8 -18.65 -9.81 -23.94
CA GLU A 8 -19.93 -9.49 -23.28
C GLU A 8 -20.49 -10.68 -22.49
N LYS A 9 -20.47 -11.90 -23.07
CA LYS A 9 -20.92 -13.11 -22.37
C LYS A 9 -20.14 -13.36 -21.08
N VAL A 10 -18.83 -13.11 -21.08
CA VAL A 10 -18.00 -13.23 -19.89
C VAL A 10 -18.36 -12.17 -18.86
N LEU A 11 -18.44 -10.90 -19.26
CA LEU A 11 -18.76 -9.79 -18.38
C LEU A 11 -20.13 -9.94 -17.71
N ARG A 12 -21.13 -10.50 -18.40
CA ARG A 12 -22.47 -10.78 -17.84
C ARG A 12 -22.46 -11.87 -16.76
N LYS A 13 -21.50 -12.79 -16.82
CA LYS A 13 -21.35 -13.85 -15.81
C LYS A 13 -20.39 -13.50 -14.69
N TYR A 14 -19.58 -12.44 -14.86
CA TYR A 14 -18.53 -12.10 -13.91
C TYR A 14 -19.07 -11.20 -12.81
N PRO A 15 -19.09 -11.68 -11.53
CA PRO A 15 -19.61 -10.90 -10.43
C PRO A 15 -18.83 -9.61 -10.21
N ILE A 16 -19.50 -8.55 -9.81
CA ILE A 16 -18.87 -7.24 -9.60
C ILE A 16 -17.85 -7.25 -8.45
N GLU A 17 -18.03 -8.10 -7.46
CA GLU A 17 -17.11 -8.29 -6.34
C GLU A 17 -15.77 -8.91 -6.71
N ASP A 18 -15.72 -9.65 -7.82
CA ASP A 18 -14.52 -10.32 -8.29
C ASP A 18 -13.72 -9.45 -9.28
N VAL A 19 -14.25 -8.27 -9.64
CA VAL A 19 -13.57 -7.34 -10.52
C VAL A 19 -12.39 -6.69 -9.80
N TRP A 20 -11.19 -6.90 -10.35
CA TRP A 20 -9.98 -6.28 -9.80
C TRP A 20 -10.08 -4.75 -9.79
N GLY A 21 -9.69 -4.11 -8.70
CA GLY A 21 -9.82 -2.65 -8.54
C GLY A 21 -11.14 -2.19 -7.91
N ILE A 22 -12.12 -3.10 -7.74
CA ILE A 22 -13.39 -2.79 -7.05
C ILE A 22 -13.35 -3.36 -5.64
N GLY A 23 -13.08 -2.49 -4.65
CA GLY A 23 -13.01 -2.87 -3.24
C GLY A 23 -14.38 -3.01 -2.57
N ARG A 24 -14.43 -3.67 -1.39
CA ARG A 24 -15.65 -3.99 -0.64
C ARG A 24 -16.64 -2.83 -0.48
N LYS A 25 -16.16 -1.62 -0.19
CA LYS A 25 -17.01 -0.42 -0.05
C LYS A 25 -17.67 -0.02 -1.37
N THR A 26 -16.95 -0.18 -2.48
CA THR A 26 -17.45 0.11 -3.83
C THR A 26 -18.47 -0.94 -4.25
N VAL A 27 -18.17 -2.23 -4.01
CA VAL A 27 -19.12 -3.34 -4.24
C VAL A 27 -20.45 -3.08 -3.54
N TYR A 28 -20.43 -2.71 -2.26
CA TYR A 28 -21.64 -2.41 -1.50
C TYR A 28 -22.49 -1.32 -2.17
N LYS A 29 -21.85 -0.21 -2.58
CA LYS A 29 -22.53 0.88 -3.28
C LYS A 29 -23.13 0.44 -4.62
N LEU A 30 -22.38 -0.35 -5.39
CA LEU A 30 -22.82 -0.87 -6.69
C LEU A 30 -24.01 -1.81 -6.56
N LYS A 31 -23.99 -2.72 -5.59
CA LYS A 31 -25.11 -3.64 -5.32
C LYS A 31 -26.37 -2.91 -4.88
N LEU A 32 -26.27 -1.84 -4.09
CA LEU A 32 -27.42 -0.97 -3.75
C LEU A 32 -28.03 -0.28 -4.98
N MET A 33 -27.24 -0.10 -6.04
CA MET A 33 -27.71 0.48 -7.31
C MET A 33 -28.20 -0.59 -8.30
N GLY A 34 -28.26 -1.87 -7.90
CA GLY A 34 -28.67 -2.98 -8.75
C GLY A 34 -27.58 -3.48 -9.71
N ILE A 35 -26.34 -3.04 -9.53
CA ILE A 35 -25.19 -3.42 -10.36
C ILE A 35 -24.53 -4.63 -9.71
N ASN A 36 -24.71 -5.81 -10.32
CA ASN A 36 -24.27 -7.08 -9.77
C ASN A 36 -23.15 -7.73 -10.59
N THR A 37 -22.99 -7.33 -11.85
CA THR A 37 -22.02 -7.92 -12.77
C THR A 37 -21.07 -6.85 -13.34
N ALA A 38 -19.93 -7.31 -13.87
CA ALA A 38 -19.00 -6.45 -14.59
C ALA A 38 -19.69 -5.80 -15.81
N TYR A 39 -20.61 -6.51 -16.46
CA TYR A 39 -21.39 -5.96 -17.57
C TYR A 39 -22.25 -4.80 -17.11
N ASP A 40 -23.01 -4.95 -16.02
CA ASP A 40 -23.88 -3.87 -15.50
C ASP A 40 -23.07 -2.61 -15.21
N TYR A 41 -21.83 -2.79 -14.70
CA TYR A 41 -20.92 -1.67 -14.44
C TYR A 41 -20.53 -0.94 -15.72
N THR A 42 -20.26 -1.66 -16.80
CA THR A 42 -19.94 -1.05 -18.11
C THR A 42 -21.08 -0.23 -18.71
N GLN A 43 -22.34 -0.49 -18.32
CA GLN A 43 -23.53 0.23 -18.80
C GLN A 43 -23.71 1.60 -18.13
N LEU A 44 -22.97 1.90 -17.07
CA LEU A 44 -22.97 3.23 -16.48
C LEU A 44 -22.40 4.27 -17.44
N SER A 45 -22.92 5.48 -17.41
CA SER A 45 -22.32 6.60 -18.15
C SER A 45 -21.01 7.02 -17.46
N GLU A 46 -20.04 7.48 -18.24
CA GLU A 46 -18.76 7.99 -17.71
C GLU A 46 -18.97 9.08 -16.66
N THR A 47 -19.86 10.02 -16.91
CA THR A 47 -20.22 11.08 -15.96
C THR A 47 -20.65 10.52 -14.61
N ARG A 48 -21.47 9.46 -14.62
CA ARG A 48 -21.94 8.81 -13.40
C ARG A 48 -20.83 8.08 -12.68
N VAL A 49 -19.94 7.40 -13.41
CA VAL A 49 -18.74 6.74 -12.82
C VAL A 49 -17.82 7.77 -12.19
N ARG A 50 -17.56 8.89 -12.85
CA ARG A 50 -16.73 9.99 -12.32
C ARG A 50 -17.32 10.62 -11.05
N SER A 51 -18.62 10.75 -10.97
CA SER A 51 -19.30 11.37 -9.80
C SER A 51 -19.36 10.46 -8.59
N LEU A 52 -19.40 9.15 -8.79
CA LEU A 52 -19.62 8.16 -7.73
C LEU A 52 -18.34 7.49 -7.23
N PHE A 53 -17.32 7.43 -8.07
CA PHE A 53 -16.10 6.67 -7.82
C PHE A 53 -14.86 7.53 -8.07
N ASN A 54 -13.73 7.11 -7.47
CA ASN A 54 -12.43 7.74 -7.70
C ASN A 54 -11.85 7.38 -9.07
N ILE A 55 -10.66 7.90 -9.35
CA ILE A 55 -9.92 7.64 -10.61
C ILE A 55 -9.71 6.13 -10.85
N THR A 56 -9.51 5.33 -9.82
CA THR A 56 -9.35 3.88 -9.94
C THR A 56 -10.63 3.23 -10.47
N GLY A 57 -11.80 3.61 -9.95
CA GLY A 57 -13.07 3.11 -10.46
C GLY A 57 -13.29 3.50 -11.93
N LEU A 58 -12.95 4.74 -12.30
CA LEU A 58 -13.04 5.16 -13.69
C LEU A 58 -12.13 4.33 -14.62
N ARG A 59 -10.88 4.12 -14.24
CA ARG A 59 -9.94 3.29 -14.99
C ARG A 59 -10.47 1.85 -15.16
N THR A 60 -10.93 1.22 -14.07
CA THR A 60 -11.55 -0.11 -14.12
C THR A 60 -12.74 -0.15 -15.09
N TRP A 61 -13.59 0.88 -15.10
CA TRP A 61 -14.71 0.98 -16.04
C TRP A 61 -14.25 1.07 -17.49
N GLN A 62 -13.22 1.87 -17.76
CA GLN A 62 -12.63 2.01 -19.11
C GLN A 62 -12.00 0.71 -19.58
N GLU A 63 -11.22 0.04 -18.72
CA GLU A 63 -10.56 -1.22 -19.04
C GLU A 63 -11.56 -2.36 -19.32
N LEU A 64 -12.65 -2.44 -18.56
CA LEU A 64 -13.73 -3.38 -18.83
C LEU A 64 -14.42 -3.12 -20.20
N LYS A 65 -14.35 -1.89 -20.71
CA LYS A 65 -14.80 -1.52 -22.06
C LYS A 65 -13.73 -1.69 -23.13
N GLY A 66 -12.57 -2.23 -22.79
CA GLY A 66 -11.46 -2.45 -23.69
C GLY A 66 -10.59 -1.22 -23.98
N ILE A 67 -10.72 -0.17 -23.17
CA ILE A 67 -9.89 1.03 -23.27
C ILE A 67 -8.72 0.88 -22.29
N PRO A 68 -7.48 0.69 -22.74
CA PRO A 68 -6.32 0.54 -21.87
C PRO A 68 -6.06 1.84 -21.11
N CYS A 69 -5.93 1.76 -19.79
CA CYS A 69 -5.67 2.90 -18.91
C CYS A 69 -4.31 2.86 -18.23
N ILE A 70 -3.61 1.74 -18.32
CA ILE A 70 -2.27 1.55 -17.80
C ILE A 70 -1.37 1.30 -19.01
N GLU A 71 -0.44 2.20 -19.24
CA GLU A 71 0.60 1.99 -20.24
C GLU A 71 1.60 0.95 -19.70
N PHE A 72 2.09 0.09 -20.58
CA PHE A 72 3.22 -0.78 -20.28
C PHE A 72 4.47 0.11 -20.24
N GLU A 73 4.93 0.45 -19.07
CA GLU A 73 6.20 1.13 -18.89
C GLU A 73 7.33 0.10 -19.05
N ASP A 74 8.04 0.14 -20.16
CA ASP A 74 9.23 -0.65 -20.43
C ASP A 74 10.45 -0.07 -19.66
N GLY A 75 10.33 0.09 -18.34
CA GLY A 75 11.43 0.60 -17.53
C GLY A 75 11.18 0.47 -16.04
N PHE A 76 12.22 0.12 -15.30
CA PHE A 76 12.21 0.22 -13.84
C PHE A 76 12.42 1.69 -13.45
N GLU A 77 11.35 2.46 -13.27
CA GLU A 77 11.49 3.74 -12.57
C GLU A 77 12.01 3.52 -11.15
N ALA A 78 13.04 4.29 -10.80
CA ALA A 78 13.58 4.26 -9.44
C ALA A 78 12.47 4.71 -8.46
N LYS A 79 12.22 3.90 -7.44
CA LYS A 79 11.19 4.22 -6.43
C LYS A 79 11.60 5.48 -5.69
N GLN A 80 10.71 6.45 -5.63
CA GLN A 80 10.90 7.68 -4.85
C GLN A 80 10.89 7.43 -3.34
N SER A 81 10.23 6.36 -2.89
CA SER A 81 10.24 5.93 -1.50
C SER A 81 10.35 4.40 -1.39
N ILE A 82 11.09 3.95 -0.39
CA ILE A 82 11.23 2.53 -0.06
C ILE A 82 10.68 2.31 1.35
N CYS A 83 9.71 1.42 1.49
CA CYS A 83 9.17 1.03 2.79
C CYS A 83 9.49 -0.44 3.07
N VAL A 84 9.87 -0.72 4.32
CA VAL A 84 9.99 -2.07 4.88
C VAL A 84 9.20 -2.09 6.18
N SER A 85 8.15 -2.89 6.23
CA SER A 85 7.30 -3.06 7.41
C SER A 85 6.97 -4.53 7.64
N ARG A 86 6.75 -4.91 8.89
CA ARG A 86 6.33 -6.25 9.30
C ARG A 86 5.35 -6.14 10.46
N SER A 87 4.41 -7.07 10.49
CA SER A 87 3.62 -7.34 11.68
C SER A 87 4.32 -8.43 12.49
N PHE A 88 4.30 -8.29 13.79
CA PHE A 88 4.85 -9.27 14.71
C PHE A 88 3.76 -10.26 15.12
N SER A 89 4.14 -11.52 15.32
CA SER A 89 3.23 -12.58 15.78
C SER A 89 2.94 -12.50 17.28
N SER A 90 3.86 -11.88 18.02
CA SER A 90 3.76 -11.60 19.45
C SER A 90 4.03 -10.13 19.71
N GLU A 91 3.54 -9.64 20.84
CA GLU A 91 3.76 -8.27 21.29
C GLU A 91 5.20 -8.08 21.74
N ILE A 92 5.74 -6.89 21.48
CA ILE A 92 7.10 -6.49 21.86
C ILE A 92 7.02 -5.51 23.03
N TYR A 93 7.49 -5.93 24.19
CA TYR A 93 7.48 -5.12 25.42
C TYR A 93 8.85 -4.52 25.76
N GLU A 94 9.91 -4.97 25.07
CA GLU A 94 11.27 -4.53 25.34
C GLU A 94 11.80 -3.66 24.18
N VAL A 95 12.31 -2.48 24.53
CA VAL A 95 12.87 -1.55 23.54
C VAL A 95 14.03 -2.16 22.75
N LYS A 96 14.81 -3.03 23.36
CA LYS A 96 15.95 -3.70 22.70
C LYS A 96 15.48 -4.60 21.55
N GLU A 97 14.42 -5.37 21.79
CA GLU A 97 13.85 -6.25 20.76
C GLU A 97 13.35 -5.43 19.56
N LEU A 98 12.64 -4.34 19.81
CA LEU A 98 12.20 -3.44 18.75
C LEU A 98 13.39 -2.80 18.01
N GLN A 99 14.45 -2.42 18.72
CA GLN A 99 15.68 -1.90 18.11
C GLN A 99 16.36 -2.90 17.19
N GLU A 100 16.42 -4.17 17.58
CA GLU A 100 16.98 -5.25 16.74
C GLU A 100 16.16 -5.45 15.46
N GLN A 101 14.83 -5.42 15.56
CA GLN A 101 13.96 -5.52 14.38
C GLN A 101 14.14 -4.32 13.44
N ILE A 102 14.18 -3.12 13.97
CA ILE A 102 14.41 -1.90 13.16
C ILE A 102 15.80 -1.90 12.53
N ALA A 103 16.82 -2.41 13.21
CA ALA A 103 18.15 -2.58 12.62
C ALA A 103 18.12 -3.49 11.39
N ASN A 104 17.42 -4.64 11.48
CA ASN A 104 17.25 -5.58 10.37
C ASN A 104 16.46 -4.96 9.20
N PHE A 105 15.38 -4.22 9.49
CA PHE A 105 14.57 -3.55 8.45
C PHE A 105 15.36 -2.44 7.76
N SER A 106 16.13 -1.67 8.52
CA SER A 106 16.97 -0.59 8.00
C SER A 106 18.10 -1.13 7.14
N ALA A 107 18.73 -2.25 7.51
CA ALA A 107 19.73 -2.92 6.70
C ALA A 107 19.13 -3.42 5.37
N SER A 108 17.94 -4.02 5.41
CA SER A 108 17.22 -4.45 4.20
C SER A 108 16.82 -3.28 3.31
N MET A 109 16.45 -2.14 3.90
CA MET A 109 16.14 -0.91 3.17
C MET A 109 17.40 -0.36 2.48
N ALA A 110 18.53 -0.31 3.18
CA ALA A 110 19.80 0.15 2.63
C ALA A 110 20.30 -0.75 1.47
N GLU A 111 20.02 -2.05 1.52
CA GLU A 111 20.28 -2.96 0.40
C GLU A 111 19.44 -2.59 -0.84
N LYS A 112 18.15 -2.30 -0.65
CA LYS A 112 17.27 -1.87 -1.74
C LYS A 112 17.70 -0.54 -2.35
N LEU A 113 18.14 0.43 -1.52
CA LEU A 113 18.71 1.70 -2.00
C LEU A 113 19.94 1.47 -2.90
N ARG A 114 20.84 0.62 -2.47
CA ARG A 114 22.04 0.29 -3.29
C ARG A 114 21.68 -0.39 -4.59
N LYS A 115 20.72 -1.33 -4.58
CA LYS A 115 20.26 -2.02 -5.80
C LYS A 115 19.69 -1.06 -6.85
N GLN A 116 19.06 0.04 -6.42
CA GLN A 116 18.57 1.05 -7.35
C GLN A 116 19.51 2.26 -7.52
N CYS A 117 20.75 2.16 -7.01
CA CYS A 117 21.76 3.24 -7.09
C CYS A 117 21.28 4.58 -6.52
N SER A 118 20.49 4.54 -5.43
CA SER A 118 19.89 5.72 -4.81
C SER A 118 20.47 5.97 -3.42
N VAL A 119 20.33 7.21 -2.95
CA VAL A 119 20.66 7.65 -1.59
C VAL A 119 19.40 8.12 -0.89
N VAL A 120 19.39 8.10 0.43
CA VAL A 120 18.29 8.58 1.27
C VAL A 120 18.69 9.89 1.96
N SER A 121 17.79 10.85 1.93
CA SER A 121 17.91 12.12 2.67
C SER A 121 17.12 12.12 3.97
N GLU A 122 16.04 11.32 4.03
CA GLU A 122 15.18 11.24 5.19
C GLU A 122 14.66 9.81 5.39
N ILE A 123 14.56 9.38 6.63
CA ILE A 123 13.89 8.13 7.00
C ILE A 123 12.79 8.41 8.02
N VAL A 124 11.71 7.64 7.93
CA VAL A 124 10.65 7.61 8.93
C VAL A 124 10.65 6.24 9.58
N VAL A 125 10.87 6.21 10.87
CA VAL A 125 10.66 5.01 11.69
C VAL A 125 9.28 5.12 12.31
N PHE A 126 8.45 4.08 12.21
CA PHE A 126 7.12 4.08 12.77
C PHE A 126 6.78 2.73 13.41
N ALA A 127 5.96 2.79 14.46
CA ALA A 127 5.40 1.63 15.12
C ALA A 127 3.97 1.93 15.57
N TYR A 128 3.12 0.90 15.56
CA TYR A 128 1.76 0.98 16.07
C TYR A 128 1.31 -0.38 16.59
N THR A 129 0.44 -0.35 17.60
CA THR A 129 -0.19 -1.54 18.15
C THR A 129 -1.27 -2.09 17.20
N ASN A 130 -1.67 -3.34 17.42
CA ASN A 130 -2.67 -3.99 16.58
C ASN A 130 -4.07 -3.36 16.79
N ARG A 131 -4.54 -2.61 15.81
CA ARG A 131 -5.85 -1.92 15.83
C ARG A 131 -7.07 -2.84 15.93
N PHE A 132 -6.90 -4.13 15.70
CA PHE A 132 -7.99 -5.11 15.79
C PHE A 132 -8.19 -5.67 17.20
N LYS A 133 -7.29 -5.33 18.13
CA LYS A 133 -7.42 -5.68 19.55
C LYS A 133 -8.07 -4.52 20.30
N GLU A 134 -9.40 -4.40 20.21
CA GLU A 134 -10.16 -3.26 20.75
C GLU A 134 -10.08 -3.10 22.27
N ASN A 135 -9.80 -4.18 23.00
CA ASN A 135 -9.72 -4.20 24.47
C ASN A 135 -8.30 -3.93 25.02
N GLU A 136 -7.32 -3.68 24.15
CA GLU A 136 -5.94 -3.42 24.55
C GLU A 136 -5.58 -1.95 24.35
N PRO A 137 -4.69 -1.39 25.18
CA PRO A 137 -4.22 -0.01 25.01
C PRO A 137 -3.60 0.18 23.62
N GLN A 138 -4.05 1.21 22.91
CA GLN A 138 -3.58 1.51 21.56
C GLN A 138 -2.57 2.64 21.58
N THR A 139 -1.44 2.44 20.88
CA THR A 139 -0.45 3.49 20.64
C THR A 139 0.04 3.47 19.21
N HIS A 140 0.51 4.61 18.76
CA HIS A 140 1.22 4.76 17.51
C HIS A 140 2.26 5.86 17.65
N GLY A 141 3.35 5.74 16.94
CA GLY A 141 4.38 6.76 16.90
C GLY A 141 5.14 6.72 15.59
N SER A 142 5.72 7.85 15.24
CA SER A 142 6.65 7.97 14.12
C SER A 142 7.74 8.99 14.44
N ALA A 143 8.98 8.69 14.06
CA ALA A 143 10.12 9.61 14.14
C ALA A 143 10.63 9.86 12.73
N LEU A 144 10.72 11.14 12.34
CA LEU A 144 11.35 11.59 11.11
C LEU A 144 12.81 11.92 11.41
N ILE A 145 13.72 11.35 10.65
CA ILE A 145 15.16 11.53 10.81
C ILE A 145 15.73 12.01 9.48
N SER A 146 16.28 13.21 9.46
CA SER A 146 16.93 13.79 8.27
C SER A 146 18.43 13.62 8.35
N PHE A 147 19.06 13.33 7.21
CA PHE A 147 20.51 13.26 7.06
C PHE A 147 21.04 14.59 6.50
N ILE A 148 22.09 15.12 7.10
CA ILE A 148 22.75 16.36 6.62
C ILE A 148 23.26 16.13 5.18
N THR A 149 23.80 14.95 4.91
CA THR A 149 24.24 14.53 3.58
C THR A 149 23.50 13.26 3.22
N PRO A 150 22.82 13.21 2.05
CA PRO A 150 22.17 12.00 1.59
C PRO A 150 23.15 10.82 1.55
N THR A 151 22.71 9.65 2.01
CA THR A 151 23.60 8.50 2.19
C THR A 151 22.96 7.19 1.75
N ALA A 152 23.77 6.21 1.37
CA ALA A 152 23.41 4.79 1.22
C ALA A 152 24.23 3.90 2.18
N ASP A 153 24.98 4.53 3.11
CA ASP A 153 25.77 3.78 4.08
C ASP A 153 24.88 3.08 5.12
N VAL A 154 25.00 1.76 5.16
CA VAL A 154 24.18 0.90 6.03
C VAL A 154 24.35 1.25 7.49
N ARG A 155 25.58 1.51 7.94
CA ARG A 155 25.87 1.77 9.36
C ARG A 155 25.22 3.06 9.81
N THR A 156 25.31 4.10 9.00
CA THR A 156 24.70 5.40 9.27
C THR A 156 23.18 5.29 9.33
N ILE A 157 22.57 4.61 8.35
CA ILE A 157 21.11 4.43 8.28
C ILE A 157 20.63 3.62 9.49
N VAL A 158 21.26 2.49 9.79
CA VAL A 158 20.87 1.61 10.91
C VAL A 158 21.01 2.34 12.26
N SER A 159 22.16 3.02 12.49
CA SER A 159 22.39 3.75 13.73
C SER A 159 21.31 4.80 13.98
N LYS A 160 20.99 5.60 12.98
CA LYS A 160 19.97 6.64 13.07
C LYS A 160 18.57 6.09 13.23
N ALA A 161 18.23 5.00 12.53
CA ALA A 161 16.93 4.35 12.70
C ALA A 161 16.74 3.77 14.11
N VAL A 162 17.77 3.16 14.69
CA VAL A 162 17.75 2.62 16.06
C VAL A 162 17.64 3.73 17.10
N GLU A 163 18.29 4.90 16.89
CA GLU A 163 18.11 6.07 17.75
C GLU A 163 16.64 6.52 17.76
N GLY A 164 15.99 6.59 16.60
CA GLY A 164 14.58 6.99 16.45
C GLY A 164 13.60 6.08 17.20
N VAL A 165 13.93 4.79 17.38
CA VAL A 165 13.07 3.87 18.17
C VAL A 165 12.86 4.34 19.58
N ARG A 166 13.85 4.97 20.22
CA ARG A 166 13.76 5.44 21.62
C ARG A 166 12.67 6.50 21.79
N GLU A 167 12.41 7.28 20.76
CA GLU A 167 11.35 8.30 20.76
C GLU A 167 9.95 7.69 20.60
N LEU A 168 9.87 6.53 19.97
CA LEU A 168 8.60 5.86 19.68
C LEU A 168 8.14 4.95 20.81
N PHE A 169 9.09 4.29 21.48
CA PHE A 169 8.79 3.26 22.45
C PHE A 169 8.13 3.84 23.69
N LYS A 170 6.91 3.40 23.97
CA LYS A 170 6.18 3.73 25.20
C LYS A 170 6.03 2.46 26.02
N LYS A 171 6.64 2.44 27.20
CA LYS A 171 6.55 1.31 28.13
C LYS A 171 5.09 1.03 28.52
N GLY A 172 4.69 -0.23 28.46
CA GLY A 172 3.32 -0.66 28.77
C GLY A 172 2.40 -0.84 27.58
N TYR A 173 2.90 -0.61 26.35
CA TYR A 173 2.19 -0.90 25.10
C TYR A 173 2.99 -1.95 24.32
N GLY A 174 2.34 -3.07 24.04
CA GLY A 174 2.88 -4.18 23.29
C GLY A 174 2.36 -4.28 21.84
#